data_81f2425808756bf33f94ef437d052725
#
_entry.id   81f2425808756bf33f94ef437d052725
#
_cell.length_a   1.000
_cell.length_b   1.000
_cell.length_c   1.000
_cell.angle_alpha   90.00
_cell.angle_beta   90.00
_cell.angle_gamma   90.00
#
_symmetry.space_group_name_H-M   'P 1'
#
loop_
_entity.id
_entity.type
_entity.pdbx_description
1 polymer ?
#
loop_
_entity_poly.entity_id
_entity_poly.type
_entity_poly.pdbx_seq_one_letter_code
_entity_poly.pdbx_strand_id
1 'polypeptide(L)'
;MGYKQHKDTPPMEREINYLLYDLCVIYGFCIPPEDSERISLLKHLNAKEFARSVLIAEGMNPDYEHKWAKMISNKFIERFGSEDIYKKTFVDRIR
;
A
#
# COMPACT_ATOMS: atom_id res chain seq x y z
N MET A 1 -10.51 -23.73 1.36
CA MET A 1 -9.67 -23.37 0.27
C MET A 1 -9.35 -21.88 0.27
N GLY A 2 -8.13 -21.58 0.52
CA GLY A 2 -7.72 -20.19 0.68
C GLY A 2 -7.86 -19.36 -0.57
N TYR A 3 -7.76 -19.95 -1.73
CA TYR A 3 -7.81 -19.15 -2.94
C TYR A 3 -9.19 -18.65 -3.31
N LYS A 4 -10.22 -19.12 -2.67
CA LYS A 4 -11.53 -18.54 -2.87
C LYS A 4 -11.53 -17.09 -2.44
N GLN A 5 -10.83 -16.80 -1.36
CA GLN A 5 -10.71 -15.42 -0.91
C GLN A 5 -9.99 -14.55 -1.91
N HIS A 6 -9.03 -15.11 -2.62
CA HIS A 6 -8.30 -14.37 -3.64
C HIS A 6 -9.19 -13.96 -4.78
N LYS A 7 -10.18 -14.78 -5.11
CA LYS A 7 -11.12 -14.44 -6.17
C LYS A 7 -12.02 -13.29 -5.75
N ASP A 8 -12.40 -13.25 -4.49
CA ASP A 8 -13.32 -12.22 -3.98
C ASP A 8 -12.63 -10.91 -3.68
N THR A 9 -11.30 -10.92 -3.48
CA THR A 9 -10.55 -9.72 -3.16
C THR A 9 -10.10 -9.04 -4.43
N PRO A 10 -10.44 -7.75 -4.64
CA PRO A 10 -9.96 -7.02 -5.82
C PRO A 10 -8.43 -7.04 -5.89
N PRO A 11 -7.86 -7.20 -7.08
CA PRO A 11 -6.40 -7.32 -7.23
C PRO A 11 -5.62 -6.17 -6.60
N MET A 12 -6.08 -4.94 -6.74
CA MET A 12 -5.37 -3.81 -6.17
C MET A 12 -5.34 -3.86 -4.65
N GLU A 13 -6.47 -4.20 -4.03
CA GLU A 13 -6.53 -4.32 -2.57
C GLU A 13 -5.59 -5.39 -2.07
N ARG A 14 -5.55 -6.50 -2.78
CA ARG A 14 -4.68 -7.61 -2.40
C ARG A 14 -3.21 -7.20 -2.46
N GLU A 15 -2.82 -6.51 -3.53
CA GLU A 15 -1.44 -6.08 -3.70
C GLU A 15 -1.05 -5.02 -2.67
N ILE A 16 -1.97 -4.13 -2.35
CA ILE A 16 -1.72 -3.14 -1.30
C ILE A 16 -1.51 -3.84 0.04
N ASN A 17 -2.33 -4.83 0.34
CA ASN A 17 -2.20 -5.56 1.59
C ASN A 17 -0.89 -6.35 1.65
N TYR A 18 -0.43 -6.90 0.54
CA TYR A 18 0.87 -7.57 0.49
C TYR A 18 2.00 -6.57 0.76
N LEU A 19 1.91 -5.38 0.16
CA LEU A 19 2.93 -4.35 0.39
C LEU A 19 2.94 -3.92 1.85
N LEU A 20 1.76 -3.69 2.43
CA LEU A 20 1.67 -3.31 3.84
C LEU A 20 2.23 -4.41 4.74
N TYR A 21 1.98 -5.67 4.39
CA TYR A 21 2.52 -6.81 5.13
C TYR A 21 4.05 -6.82 5.07
N ASP A 22 4.61 -6.60 3.88
CA ASP A 22 6.06 -6.54 3.72
C ASP A 22 6.67 -5.42 4.55
N LEU A 23 6.03 -4.25 4.55
CA LEU A 23 6.52 -3.13 5.33
C LEU A 23 6.51 -3.45 6.82
N CYS A 24 5.51 -4.20 7.26
CA CYS A 24 5.44 -4.62 8.65
C CYS A 24 6.55 -5.61 8.99
N VAL A 25 6.66 -6.67 8.20
CA VAL A 25 7.56 -7.77 8.50
C VAL A 25 9.03 -7.38 8.33
N ILE A 26 9.33 -6.63 7.28
CA ILE A 26 10.72 -6.32 6.94
C ILE A 26 11.22 -5.07 7.66
N TYR A 27 10.38 -4.05 7.76
CA TYR A 27 10.80 -2.75 8.27
C TYR A 27 10.15 -2.34 9.59
N GLY A 28 9.21 -3.14 10.09
CA GLY A 28 8.57 -2.84 11.36
C GLY A 28 7.44 -1.83 11.30
N PHE A 29 6.96 -1.48 10.11
CA PHE A 29 5.85 -0.54 9.96
C PHE A 29 4.52 -1.28 10.00
N CYS A 30 4.14 -1.73 11.19
CA CYS A 30 2.91 -2.51 11.38
C CYS A 30 1.77 -1.57 11.79
N ILE A 31 1.08 -1.05 10.81
CA ILE A 31 0.01 -0.09 11.07
C ILE A 31 -1.26 -0.79 11.54
N PRO A 32 -2.15 -0.06 12.25
CA PRO A 32 -3.39 -0.66 12.75
C PRO A 32 -4.26 -1.20 11.61
N PRO A 33 -5.04 -2.26 11.87
CA PRO A 33 -5.89 -2.85 10.84
C PRO A 33 -6.86 -1.87 10.18
N GLU A 34 -7.41 -0.92 10.94
CA GLU A 34 -8.34 0.04 10.34
C GLU A 34 -7.63 0.96 9.35
N ASP A 35 -6.36 1.27 9.59
CA ASP A 35 -5.60 2.07 8.63
C ASP A 35 -5.25 1.27 7.39
N SER A 36 -4.89 0.00 7.57
CA SER A 36 -4.62 -0.89 6.44
C SER A 36 -5.85 -1.01 5.56
N GLU A 37 -7.01 -1.20 6.17
CA GLU A 37 -8.26 -1.33 5.43
C GLU A 37 -8.58 -0.04 4.68
N ARG A 38 -8.48 1.09 5.37
CA ARG A 38 -8.76 2.38 4.76
C ARG A 38 -7.90 2.62 3.52
N ILE A 39 -6.60 2.33 3.65
CA ILE A 39 -5.67 2.53 2.54
C ILE A 39 -5.98 1.59 1.39
N SER A 40 -6.27 0.32 1.68
CA SER A 40 -6.51 -0.66 0.63
C SER A 40 -7.81 -0.42 -0.12
N LEU A 41 -8.74 0.33 0.46
CA LEU A 41 -10.02 0.61 -0.17
C LEU A 41 -10.02 1.88 -1.04
N LEU A 42 -8.94 2.63 -1.04
CA LEU A 42 -8.85 3.83 -1.87
C LEU A 42 -8.90 3.46 -3.34
N LYS A 43 -9.59 4.28 -4.13
CA LYS A 43 -9.71 4.05 -5.56
C LYS A 43 -8.49 4.52 -6.33
N HIS A 44 -7.75 5.44 -5.75
CA HIS A 44 -6.52 5.98 -6.34
C HIS A 44 -5.48 6.07 -5.25
N LEU A 45 -4.28 5.64 -5.56
CA LEU A 45 -3.15 5.72 -4.65
C LEU A 45 -1.95 6.31 -5.37
N ASN A 46 -1.27 7.20 -4.67
CA ASN A 46 -0.03 7.81 -5.12
C ASN A 46 1.09 7.40 -4.18
N ALA A 47 2.28 7.16 -4.72
CA ALA A 47 3.39 6.67 -3.92
C ALA A 47 3.70 7.55 -2.72
N LYS A 48 3.69 8.88 -2.90
CA LYS A 48 3.98 9.80 -1.82
C LYS A 48 2.87 9.81 -0.77
N GLU A 49 1.62 9.81 -1.22
CA GLU A 49 0.49 9.77 -0.30
C GLU A 49 0.44 8.47 0.47
N PHE A 50 0.76 7.38 -0.20
CA PHE A 50 0.84 6.07 0.45
C PHE A 50 1.89 6.10 1.57
N ALA A 51 3.08 6.63 1.27
CA ALA A 51 4.15 6.72 2.25
C ALA A 51 3.75 7.58 3.44
N ARG A 52 3.12 8.73 3.18
CA ARG A 52 2.65 9.60 4.25
C ARG A 52 1.63 8.89 5.13
N SER A 53 0.70 8.18 4.49
CA SER A 53 -0.34 7.47 5.24
C SER A 53 0.25 6.41 6.17
N VAL A 54 1.24 5.67 5.69
CA VAL A 54 1.89 4.65 6.51
C VAL A 54 2.61 5.29 7.70
N LEU A 55 3.38 6.35 7.45
CA LEU A 55 4.13 7.01 8.51
C LEU A 55 3.21 7.64 9.56
N ILE A 56 2.13 8.27 9.12
CA ILE A 56 1.16 8.87 10.05
C ILE A 56 0.52 7.78 10.90
N ALA A 57 0.17 6.65 10.28
CA ALA A 57 -0.43 5.54 11.01
C ALA A 57 0.51 4.96 12.06
N GLU A 58 1.83 5.09 11.83
CA GLU A 58 2.85 4.66 12.77
C GLU A 58 3.13 5.70 13.84
N GLY A 59 2.47 6.84 13.79
CA GLY A 59 2.70 7.92 14.73
C GLY A 59 3.92 8.75 14.42
N MET A 60 4.42 8.67 13.20
CA MET A 60 5.60 9.42 12.78
C MET A 60 5.19 10.64 11.97
N ASN A 61 6.05 11.66 11.96
CA ASN A 61 5.80 12.86 11.17
C ASN A 61 6.49 12.72 9.81
N PRO A 62 5.71 12.56 8.73
CA PRO A 62 6.32 12.35 7.42
C PRO A 62 7.15 13.52 6.93
N ASP A 63 6.92 14.72 7.46
CA ASP A 63 7.70 15.88 7.07
C ASP A 63 9.14 15.82 7.63
N TYR A 64 9.35 15.05 8.68
CA TYR A 64 10.67 14.87 9.26
C TYR A 64 11.31 13.54 8.87
N GLU A 65 10.51 12.58 8.47
CA GLU A 65 11.01 11.23 8.17
C GLU A 65 11.22 11.05 6.67
N HIS A 66 11.99 11.94 6.06
CA HIS A 66 12.21 11.93 4.61
C HIS A 66 12.79 10.62 4.11
N LYS A 67 13.72 10.06 4.86
CA LYS A 67 14.36 8.81 4.47
C LYS A 67 13.36 7.66 4.38
N TRP A 68 12.53 7.54 5.40
CA TRP A 68 11.51 6.49 5.42
C TRP A 68 10.42 6.74 4.38
N ALA A 69 10.04 8.01 4.22
CA ALA A 69 9.04 8.36 3.22
C ALA A 69 9.54 7.97 1.82
N LYS A 70 10.79 8.25 1.52
CA LYS A 70 11.36 7.91 0.22
C LYS A 70 11.43 6.40 0.04
N MET A 71 11.85 5.68 1.07
CA MET A 71 11.96 4.22 1.00
C MET A 71 10.58 3.60 0.73
N ILE A 72 9.55 4.04 1.46
CA ILE A 72 8.21 3.48 1.29
C ILE A 72 7.66 3.82 -0.08
N SER A 73 7.86 5.06 -0.54
CA SER A 73 7.48 5.47 -1.89
C SER A 73 8.12 4.57 -2.95
N ASN A 74 9.41 4.29 -2.80
CA ASN A 74 10.13 3.46 -3.75
C ASN A 74 9.60 2.03 -3.75
N LYS A 75 9.25 1.50 -2.59
CA LYS A 75 8.67 0.16 -2.50
C LYS A 75 7.32 0.08 -3.21
N PHE A 76 6.54 1.16 -3.09
CA PHE A 76 5.28 1.26 -3.80
C PHE A 76 5.52 1.22 -5.31
N ILE A 77 6.46 2.04 -5.79
CA ILE A 77 6.76 2.11 -7.21
C ILE A 77 7.30 0.78 -7.74
N GLU A 78 8.15 0.12 -6.96
CA GLU A 78 8.67 -1.19 -7.34
C GLU A 78 7.57 -2.20 -7.54
N ARG A 79 6.59 -2.20 -6.63
CA ARG A 79 5.52 -3.19 -6.70
C ARG A 79 4.53 -2.91 -7.82
N PHE A 80 4.20 -1.64 -8.05
CA PHE A 80 3.16 -1.29 -9.01
C PHE A 80 3.68 -0.77 -10.33
N GLY A 81 4.96 -0.45 -10.41
CA GLY A 81 5.56 0.05 -11.64
C GLY A 81 5.16 1.47 -11.99
N SER A 82 4.59 2.21 -11.04
CA SER A 82 4.10 3.57 -11.29
C SER A 82 3.95 4.33 -9.98
N GLU A 83 4.07 5.65 -10.04
CA GLU A 83 3.84 6.49 -8.88
C GLU A 83 2.35 6.60 -8.56
N ASP A 84 1.49 6.43 -9.56
CA ASP A 84 0.04 6.51 -9.38
C ASP A 84 -0.61 5.25 -9.87
N ILE A 85 -1.55 4.73 -9.08
CA ILE A 85 -2.34 3.58 -9.52
C ILE A 85 -3.81 3.87 -9.27
N TYR A 86 -4.63 3.36 -10.17
CA TYR A 86 -6.08 3.49 -10.08
C TYR A 86 -6.68 2.10 -10.07
N LYS A 87 -7.64 1.89 -9.18
CA LYS A 87 -8.24 0.56 -9.04
C LYS A 87 -8.75 0.02 -10.36
N LYS A 88 -9.42 0.85 -11.13
CA LYS A 88 -9.96 0.43 -12.42
C LYS A 88 -8.85 0.04 -13.40
N THR A 89 -7.82 0.88 -13.49
CA THR A 89 -6.71 0.62 -14.39
C THR A 89 -5.97 -0.65 -14.03
N PHE A 90 -5.77 -0.87 -12.74
CA PHE A 90 -5.07 -2.05 -12.26
C PHE A 90 -5.84 -3.32 -12.62
N VAL A 91 -7.14 -3.30 -12.43
CA VAL A 91 -7.99 -4.45 -12.76
C VAL A 91 -7.93 -4.72 -14.26
N ASP A 92 -7.98 -3.68 -15.09
CA ASP A 92 -7.92 -3.82 -16.54
C ASP A 92 -6.59 -4.43 -16.98
N ARG A 93 -5.50 -4.07 -16.32
CA ARG A 93 -4.18 -4.59 -16.66
C ARG A 93 -4.04 -6.08 -16.34
N ILE A 94 -4.73 -6.54 -15.32
CA ILE A 94 -4.64 -7.93 -14.89
C ILE A 94 -5.47 -8.83 -15.81
N ARG A 95 -6.53 -8.30 -16.36
CA ARG A 95 -7.39 -9.05 -17.26
C ARG A 95 -6.70 -9.26 -18.59
#